data_53fa4c6142f321822d5bdd69c768249d
#
_entry.id   53fa4c6142f321822d5bdd69c768249d
#
_cell.length_a   1.000
_cell.length_b   1.000
_cell.length_c   1.000
_cell.angle_alpha   90.00
_cell.angle_beta   90.00
_cell.angle_gamma   90.00
#
_symmetry.space_group_name_H-M   'P 1'
#
loop_
_entity.id
_entity.type
_entity.pdbx_description
1 polymer ?
#
loop_
_entity_poly.entity_id
_entity_poly.type
_entity_poly.pdbx_seq_one_letter_code
_entity_poly.pdbx_strand_id
1 'polypeptide(L)'
;MQSAAVRALVNSPNQLDAAVVTHLDKDGYLADVTVGHEVAKLPALGMRWARKLNAEQYYPAVMINKVSNALKLGDVVVVRVVDKNGLTDDKEQRNDELAKHVPENETLVRLEQEPELQSALVSIDPHRQYLVAMVGGYDFDANEFNRAFQACRQPGSSFKPLVYSAAIEKLEWTEATVIVDSPIVYDDPENQNRWKPANYSEEFQGDVLLRTALVNSMNIPAVKTFIAVGIKEMSSWSKQLGLSTKMNEDFSSALGSSCVYPFELVQVYSNFNRFGVSRPTYFIRKIEDRFGRTVEDHTAYDD
;
A
#
# COMPACT_ATOMS: atom_id res chain seq x y z
N MET A 1 -12.44 -20.12 -33.78
CA MET A 1 -11.76 -18.85 -34.15
C MET A 1 -12.33 -17.80 -33.26
N GLN A 2 -11.51 -17.17 -32.39
CA GLN A 2 -11.96 -16.02 -31.58
C GLN A 2 -12.33 -14.88 -32.52
N SER A 3 -13.44 -14.18 -32.24
CA SER A 3 -13.86 -13.00 -33.04
C SER A 3 -12.84 -11.88 -32.94
N ALA A 4 -12.86 -10.95 -33.92
CA ALA A 4 -11.95 -9.79 -33.89
C ALA A 4 -12.19 -8.90 -32.66
N ALA A 5 -13.42 -8.84 -32.15
CA ALA A 5 -13.79 -8.12 -30.92
C ALA A 5 -13.14 -8.75 -29.68
N VAL A 6 -13.19 -10.08 -29.56
CA VAL A 6 -12.53 -10.81 -28.45
C VAL A 6 -11.01 -10.65 -28.51
N ARG A 7 -10.41 -10.64 -29.71
CA ARG A 7 -8.98 -10.36 -29.87
C ARG A 7 -8.62 -8.92 -29.44
N ALA A 8 -9.49 -7.95 -29.69
CA ALA A 8 -9.30 -6.58 -29.23
C ALA A 8 -9.36 -6.49 -27.70
N LEU A 9 -10.30 -7.20 -27.04
CA LEU A 9 -10.41 -7.27 -25.58
C LEU A 9 -9.20 -7.98 -24.94
N VAL A 10 -8.73 -9.09 -25.54
CA VAL A 10 -7.51 -9.79 -25.08
C VAL A 10 -6.26 -8.93 -25.22
N ASN A 11 -6.21 -8.01 -26.20
CA ASN A 11 -5.10 -7.09 -26.40
C ASN A 11 -5.14 -5.84 -25.48
N SER A 12 -6.18 -5.72 -24.65
CA SER A 12 -6.30 -4.67 -23.62
C SER A 12 -6.34 -5.32 -22.22
N PRO A 13 -5.23 -5.85 -21.71
CA PRO A 13 -5.19 -6.72 -20.53
C PRO A 13 -5.67 -6.07 -19.22
N ASN A 14 -5.90 -4.76 -19.23
CA ASN A 14 -6.39 -4.01 -18.05
C ASN A 14 -7.83 -3.49 -18.21
N GLN A 15 -8.50 -3.80 -19.31
CA GLN A 15 -9.87 -3.35 -19.54
C GLN A 15 -10.85 -4.16 -18.68
N LEU A 16 -11.68 -3.44 -17.93
CA LEU A 16 -12.83 -4.01 -17.23
C LEU A 16 -14.07 -3.80 -18.08
N ASP A 17 -14.90 -4.84 -18.19
CA ASP A 17 -16.11 -4.82 -18.97
C ASP A 17 -17.31 -5.21 -18.12
N ALA A 18 -18.45 -4.57 -18.37
CA ALA A 18 -19.72 -5.00 -17.79
C ALA A 18 -20.25 -6.22 -18.53
N ALA A 19 -20.67 -7.22 -17.81
CA ALA A 19 -21.23 -8.44 -18.33
C ALA A 19 -22.53 -8.83 -17.65
N VAL A 20 -23.43 -9.51 -18.36
CA VAL A 20 -24.69 -10.03 -17.81
C VAL A 20 -24.59 -11.54 -17.69
N VAL A 21 -24.93 -12.12 -16.55
CA VAL A 21 -25.00 -13.57 -16.34
C VAL A 21 -26.24 -14.11 -17.07
N THR A 22 -26.02 -14.88 -18.13
CA THR A 22 -27.08 -15.38 -19.03
C THR A 22 -27.40 -16.86 -18.84
N HIS A 23 -26.45 -17.62 -18.29
CA HIS A 23 -26.65 -19.03 -17.98
C HIS A 23 -25.78 -19.47 -16.81
N LEU A 24 -26.29 -20.44 -16.03
CA LEU A 24 -25.51 -21.15 -14.99
C LEU A 24 -25.58 -22.63 -15.28
N ASP A 25 -24.45 -23.33 -15.27
CA ASP A 25 -24.42 -24.77 -15.47
C ASP A 25 -25.11 -25.52 -14.32
N LYS A 26 -25.53 -26.75 -14.56
CA LYS A 26 -26.25 -27.55 -13.55
C LYS A 26 -25.41 -27.88 -12.33
N ASP A 27 -24.11 -28.03 -12.51
CA ASP A 27 -23.15 -28.36 -11.44
C ASP A 27 -22.69 -27.11 -10.66
N GLY A 28 -22.92 -25.92 -11.23
CA GLY A 28 -22.63 -24.63 -10.65
C GLY A 28 -21.17 -24.19 -10.73
N TYR A 29 -20.35 -24.86 -11.55
CA TYR A 29 -18.93 -24.53 -11.70
C TYR A 29 -18.64 -23.48 -12.77
N LEU A 30 -19.62 -23.25 -13.66
CA LEU A 30 -19.45 -22.39 -14.83
C LEU A 30 -20.69 -21.51 -15.02
N ALA A 31 -20.47 -20.26 -15.43
CA ALA A 31 -21.52 -19.39 -15.95
C ALA A 31 -21.18 -18.93 -17.37
N ASP A 32 -22.22 -18.71 -18.17
CA ASP A 32 -22.11 -17.92 -19.39
C ASP A 32 -22.44 -16.47 -19.04
N VAL A 33 -21.56 -15.58 -19.48
CA VAL A 33 -21.75 -14.14 -19.33
C VAL A 33 -21.67 -13.47 -20.71
N THR A 34 -22.54 -12.50 -20.96
CA THR A 34 -22.52 -11.74 -22.20
C THR A 34 -21.80 -10.43 -21.98
N VAL A 35 -20.71 -10.23 -22.72
CA VAL A 35 -19.90 -9.00 -22.76
C VAL A 35 -20.15 -8.34 -24.11
N GLY A 36 -20.88 -7.23 -24.11
CA GLY A 36 -21.33 -6.61 -25.37
C GLY A 36 -22.23 -7.56 -26.18
N HIS A 37 -21.72 -8.11 -27.28
CA HIS A 37 -22.41 -9.07 -28.15
C HIS A 37 -21.81 -10.48 -28.10
N GLU A 38 -20.78 -10.71 -27.29
CA GLU A 38 -20.05 -11.97 -27.21
C GLU A 38 -20.39 -12.72 -25.92
N VAL A 39 -20.42 -14.03 -26.00
CA VAL A 39 -20.58 -14.91 -24.83
C VAL A 39 -19.20 -15.36 -24.38
N ALA A 40 -18.92 -15.17 -23.10
CA ALA A 40 -17.71 -15.62 -22.43
C ALA A 40 -18.05 -16.57 -21.27
N LYS A 41 -17.06 -17.33 -20.83
CA LYS A 41 -17.18 -18.29 -19.75
C LYS A 41 -16.55 -17.73 -18.47
N LEU A 42 -17.33 -17.68 -17.42
CA LEU A 42 -16.90 -17.32 -16.07
C LEU A 42 -16.83 -18.60 -15.22
N PRO A 43 -15.66 -19.21 -15.04
CA PRO A 43 -15.51 -20.38 -14.18
C PRO A 43 -15.45 -19.97 -12.70
N ALA A 44 -15.91 -20.85 -11.82
CA ALA A 44 -15.83 -20.63 -10.36
C ALA A 44 -14.38 -20.35 -9.89
N LEU A 45 -13.39 -20.89 -10.57
CA LEU A 45 -11.98 -20.61 -10.31
C LEU A 45 -11.63 -19.11 -10.47
N GLY A 46 -12.25 -18.42 -11.42
CA GLY A 46 -12.05 -17.00 -11.69
C GLY A 46 -12.82 -16.06 -10.76
N MET A 47 -13.49 -16.58 -9.72
CA MET A 47 -14.28 -15.78 -8.79
C MET A 47 -14.32 -16.31 -7.35
N ARG A 48 -13.37 -17.11 -6.94
CA ARG A 48 -13.36 -17.75 -5.61
C ARG A 48 -13.46 -16.78 -4.44
N TRP A 49 -12.95 -15.57 -4.60
CA TRP A 49 -13.01 -14.51 -3.60
C TRP A 49 -14.42 -13.93 -3.37
N ALA A 50 -15.35 -14.12 -4.31
CA ALA A 50 -16.67 -13.47 -4.35
C ALA A 50 -17.66 -14.11 -3.35
N ARG A 51 -17.34 -14.04 -2.07
CA ARG A 51 -18.18 -14.50 -0.97
C ARG A 51 -18.96 -13.36 -0.33
N LYS A 52 -20.00 -13.69 0.42
CA LYS A 52 -20.66 -12.69 1.27
C LYS A 52 -19.66 -12.18 2.32
N LEU A 53 -19.64 -10.86 2.51
CA LEU A 53 -18.79 -10.22 3.50
C LEU A 53 -19.15 -10.75 4.91
N ASN A 54 -18.15 -11.27 5.60
CA ASN A 54 -18.25 -11.65 7.01
C ASN A 54 -16.89 -11.38 7.68
N ALA A 55 -16.83 -10.33 8.49
CA ALA A 55 -15.60 -9.89 9.16
C ALA A 55 -15.09 -10.90 10.21
N GLU A 56 -15.95 -11.81 10.70
CA GLU A 56 -15.58 -12.81 11.70
C GLU A 56 -14.94 -14.07 11.09
N GLN A 57 -14.97 -14.20 9.76
CA GLN A 57 -14.45 -15.37 9.08
C GLN A 57 -13.15 -15.04 8.32
N TYR A 58 -12.13 -15.88 8.59
CA TYR A 58 -10.87 -15.79 7.85
C TYR A 58 -11.08 -16.06 6.35
N TYR A 59 -10.61 -15.17 5.51
CA TYR A 59 -10.88 -15.18 4.07
C TYR A 59 -10.58 -16.50 3.35
N PRO A 60 -9.40 -17.13 3.48
CA PRO A 60 -9.11 -18.37 2.76
C PRO A 60 -10.01 -19.55 3.14
N ALA A 61 -10.56 -19.57 4.35
CA ALA A 61 -11.39 -20.67 4.84
C ALA A 61 -12.82 -20.68 4.24
N VAL A 62 -13.22 -19.59 3.57
CA VAL A 62 -14.61 -19.39 3.13
C VAL A 62 -14.72 -18.99 1.65
N MET A 63 -13.73 -19.37 0.84
CA MET A 63 -13.77 -19.18 -0.60
C MET A 63 -14.90 -19.99 -1.22
N ILE A 64 -15.59 -19.39 -2.21
CA ILE A 64 -16.64 -20.09 -2.93
C ILE A 64 -16.05 -21.11 -3.93
N ASN A 65 -16.80 -22.19 -4.16
CA ASN A 65 -16.44 -23.23 -5.13
C ASN A 65 -17.47 -23.37 -6.24
N LYS A 66 -18.57 -22.63 -6.17
CA LYS A 66 -19.62 -22.63 -7.19
C LYS A 66 -20.02 -21.20 -7.52
N VAL A 67 -20.21 -20.92 -8.81
CA VAL A 67 -20.69 -19.62 -9.29
C VAL A 67 -22.03 -19.26 -8.66
N SER A 68 -22.93 -20.25 -8.57
CA SER A 68 -24.27 -20.09 -7.97
C SER A 68 -24.29 -19.69 -6.49
N ASN A 69 -23.15 -19.78 -5.79
CA ASN A 69 -23.05 -19.31 -4.40
C ASN A 69 -23.00 -17.78 -4.29
N ALA A 70 -22.62 -17.10 -5.37
CA ALA A 70 -22.49 -15.65 -5.41
C ALA A 70 -23.37 -14.97 -6.46
N LEU A 71 -23.60 -15.60 -7.62
CA LEU A 71 -24.28 -15.00 -8.76
C LEU A 71 -25.58 -15.72 -9.12
N LYS A 72 -26.49 -14.94 -9.74
CA LYS A 72 -27.79 -15.41 -10.27
C LYS A 72 -27.93 -14.99 -11.72
N LEU A 73 -28.87 -15.62 -12.43
CA LEU A 73 -29.26 -15.21 -13.79
C LEU A 73 -29.71 -13.74 -13.77
N GLY A 74 -29.21 -12.97 -14.73
CA GLY A 74 -29.53 -11.56 -14.89
C GLY A 74 -28.66 -10.61 -14.07
N ASP A 75 -27.78 -11.11 -13.21
CA ASP A 75 -26.83 -10.24 -12.50
C ASP A 75 -25.90 -9.55 -13.51
N VAL A 76 -25.68 -8.25 -13.25
CA VAL A 76 -24.67 -7.45 -13.97
C VAL A 76 -23.42 -7.43 -13.15
N VAL A 77 -22.33 -7.85 -13.76
CA VAL A 77 -21.03 -8.03 -13.08
C VAL A 77 -19.92 -7.37 -13.87
N VAL A 78 -18.84 -7.01 -13.18
CA VAL A 78 -17.61 -6.53 -13.82
C VAL A 78 -16.69 -7.72 -14.03
N VAL A 79 -16.18 -7.85 -15.25
CA VAL A 79 -15.30 -8.95 -15.64
C VAL A 79 -14.08 -8.44 -16.38
N ARG A 80 -13.04 -9.28 -16.40
CA ARG A 80 -11.84 -9.10 -17.21
C ARG A 80 -11.62 -10.33 -18.07
N VAL A 81 -11.38 -10.14 -19.37
CA VAL A 81 -10.97 -11.21 -20.26
C VAL A 81 -9.55 -11.66 -19.91
N VAL A 82 -9.39 -12.97 -19.73
CA VAL A 82 -8.11 -13.55 -19.29
C VAL A 82 -7.82 -14.86 -20.05
N ASP A 83 -6.58 -15.30 -20.03
CA ASP A 83 -6.23 -16.68 -20.34
C ASP A 83 -6.44 -17.59 -19.12
N LYS A 84 -6.20 -18.89 -19.30
CA LYS A 84 -6.37 -19.88 -18.22
C LYS A 84 -5.46 -19.61 -17.01
N ASN A 85 -4.28 -19.04 -17.23
CA ASN A 85 -3.34 -18.69 -16.15
C ASN A 85 -3.74 -17.41 -15.41
N GLY A 86 -4.44 -16.50 -16.09
CA GLY A 86 -4.94 -15.25 -15.54
C GLY A 86 -6.24 -15.37 -14.75
N LEU A 87 -6.83 -16.55 -14.61
CA LEU A 87 -8.05 -16.75 -13.81
C LEU A 87 -7.83 -16.48 -12.32
N THR A 88 -6.63 -16.70 -11.81
CA THR A 88 -6.28 -16.41 -10.43
C THR A 88 -4.82 -15.97 -10.30
N ASP A 89 -4.61 -14.80 -9.70
CA ASP A 89 -3.29 -14.25 -9.43
C ASP A 89 -2.76 -14.73 -8.07
N ASP A 90 -3.65 -15.14 -7.18
CA ASP A 90 -3.36 -15.53 -5.80
C ASP A 90 -3.18 -17.05 -5.69
N LYS A 91 -2.05 -17.47 -5.10
CA LYS A 91 -1.77 -18.89 -4.83
C LYS A 91 -2.82 -19.53 -3.93
N GLU A 92 -3.39 -18.78 -2.98
CA GLU A 92 -4.43 -19.27 -2.09
C GLU A 92 -5.76 -19.55 -2.81
N GLN A 93 -6.01 -18.88 -3.93
CA GLN A 93 -7.20 -19.09 -4.75
C GLN A 93 -7.05 -20.30 -5.69
N ARG A 94 -5.87 -20.84 -5.88
CA ARG A 94 -5.66 -22.02 -6.74
C ARG A 94 -6.41 -23.23 -6.19
N ASN A 95 -7.03 -23.96 -7.10
CA ASN A 95 -7.77 -25.18 -6.78
C ASN A 95 -7.78 -26.12 -7.99
N ASP A 96 -7.05 -27.22 -7.90
CA ASP A 96 -6.88 -28.17 -9.00
C ASP A 96 -8.19 -28.88 -9.40
N GLU A 97 -9.11 -29.07 -8.47
CA GLU A 97 -10.43 -29.65 -8.80
C GLU A 97 -11.27 -28.68 -9.63
N LEU A 98 -11.28 -27.38 -9.26
CA LEU A 98 -11.99 -26.37 -10.05
C LEU A 98 -11.33 -26.13 -11.42
N ALA A 99 -10.02 -26.28 -11.50
CA ALA A 99 -9.30 -26.13 -12.76
C ALA A 99 -9.73 -27.16 -13.83
N LYS A 100 -10.26 -28.33 -13.45
CA LYS A 100 -10.80 -29.36 -14.36
C LYS A 100 -12.08 -28.91 -15.05
N HIS A 101 -12.81 -27.96 -14.46
CA HIS A 101 -14.06 -27.43 -15.02
C HIS A 101 -13.85 -26.19 -15.90
N VAL A 102 -12.61 -25.74 -16.07
CA VAL A 102 -12.27 -24.62 -16.96
C VAL A 102 -12.25 -25.10 -18.39
N PRO A 103 -13.15 -24.59 -19.29
CA PRO A 103 -13.21 -25.06 -20.68
C PRO A 103 -11.94 -24.66 -21.44
N GLU A 104 -11.59 -25.52 -22.42
CA GLU A 104 -10.55 -25.25 -23.40
C GLU A 104 -11.15 -24.59 -24.62
N ASN A 105 -10.43 -23.69 -25.28
CA ASN A 105 -10.86 -23.04 -26.54
C ASN A 105 -12.10 -22.13 -26.45
N GLU A 106 -12.45 -21.70 -25.23
CA GLU A 106 -13.51 -20.72 -25.00
C GLU A 106 -12.90 -19.40 -24.55
N THR A 107 -13.63 -18.29 -24.71
CA THR A 107 -13.25 -17.00 -24.14
C THR A 107 -13.51 -17.06 -22.65
N LEU A 108 -12.45 -16.91 -21.87
CA LEU A 108 -12.51 -16.93 -20.41
C LEU A 108 -12.53 -15.52 -19.85
N VAL A 109 -13.34 -15.35 -18.81
CA VAL A 109 -13.32 -14.13 -18.00
C VAL A 109 -13.17 -14.49 -16.53
N ARG A 110 -12.59 -13.59 -15.76
CA ARG A 110 -12.62 -13.62 -14.30
C ARG A 110 -13.51 -12.50 -13.79
N LEU A 111 -14.13 -12.74 -12.65
CA LEU A 111 -14.89 -11.71 -11.94
C LEU A 111 -13.95 -10.67 -11.38
N GLU A 112 -14.33 -9.41 -11.53
CA GLU A 112 -13.61 -8.27 -10.95
C GLU A 112 -14.54 -7.45 -10.07
N GLN A 113 -13.97 -6.65 -9.21
CA GLN A 113 -14.68 -5.67 -8.41
C GLN A 113 -13.86 -4.39 -8.40
N GLU A 114 -14.52 -3.26 -8.59
CA GLU A 114 -13.87 -1.98 -8.36
C GLU A 114 -13.50 -1.86 -6.87
N PRO A 115 -12.23 -1.63 -6.53
CA PRO A 115 -11.80 -1.60 -5.15
C PRO A 115 -12.27 -0.32 -4.45
N GLU A 116 -13.02 -0.48 -3.36
CA GLU A 116 -13.35 0.64 -2.46
C GLU A 116 -12.12 1.14 -1.70
N LEU A 117 -11.28 0.20 -1.24
CA LEU A 117 -10.00 0.51 -0.62
C LEU A 117 -8.95 0.76 -1.70
N GLN A 118 -8.23 1.86 -1.57
CA GLN A 118 -7.17 2.22 -2.48
C GLN A 118 -5.86 2.44 -1.75
N SER A 119 -4.76 2.20 -2.45
CA SER A 119 -3.40 2.36 -1.95
C SER A 119 -2.58 3.25 -2.88
N ALA A 120 -1.40 3.61 -2.43
CA ALA A 120 -0.40 4.26 -3.25
C ALA A 120 0.94 3.57 -3.09
N LEU A 121 1.78 3.68 -4.12
CA LEU A 121 3.16 3.24 -4.11
C LEU A 121 4.05 4.37 -4.59
N VAL A 122 5.18 4.54 -3.91
CA VAL A 122 6.25 5.46 -4.31
C VAL A 122 7.58 4.71 -4.21
N SER A 123 8.38 4.77 -5.25
CA SER A 123 9.75 4.26 -5.26
C SER A 123 10.69 5.33 -5.80
N ILE A 124 11.73 5.63 -5.04
CA ILE A 124 12.77 6.62 -5.39
C ILE A 124 14.12 5.89 -5.40
N ASP A 125 14.95 6.14 -6.41
CA ASP A 125 16.36 5.76 -6.37
C ASP A 125 17.07 6.66 -5.34
N PRO A 126 17.53 6.11 -4.22
CA PRO A 126 18.10 6.93 -3.15
C PRO A 126 19.45 7.56 -3.52
N HIS A 127 20.17 7.02 -4.49
CA HIS A 127 21.46 7.57 -4.92
C HIS A 127 21.29 8.72 -5.90
N ARG A 128 20.49 8.51 -6.94
CA ARG A 128 20.27 9.47 -8.02
C ARG A 128 19.11 10.43 -7.75
N GLN A 129 18.27 10.10 -6.79
CA GLN A 129 17.07 10.88 -6.41
C GLN A 129 16.03 10.98 -7.53
N TYR A 130 15.95 10.00 -8.41
CA TYR A 130 14.87 9.92 -9.38
C TYR A 130 13.66 9.15 -8.84
N LEU A 131 12.48 9.63 -9.21
CA LEU A 131 11.27 8.85 -9.06
C LEU A 131 11.33 7.66 -10.04
N VAL A 132 11.38 6.45 -9.50
CA VAL A 132 11.46 5.19 -10.28
C VAL A 132 10.07 4.69 -10.63
N ALA A 133 9.15 4.75 -9.67
CA ALA A 133 7.76 4.33 -9.86
C ALA A 133 6.84 5.07 -8.89
N MET A 134 5.63 5.35 -9.36
CA MET A 134 4.57 5.92 -8.55
C MET A 134 3.21 5.43 -9.05
N VAL A 135 2.38 5.01 -8.10
CA VAL A 135 0.97 4.69 -8.32
C VAL A 135 0.17 5.45 -7.26
N GLY A 136 -0.74 6.31 -7.68
CA GLY A 136 -1.52 7.17 -6.78
C GLY A 136 -2.89 6.61 -6.41
N GLY A 137 -3.36 5.60 -7.12
CA GLY A 137 -4.69 4.99 -6.96
C GLY A 137 -4.91 3.87 -7.96
N TYR A 138 -6.12 3.33 -7.97
CA TYR A 138 -6.49 2.20 -8.82
C TYR A 138 -6.68 2.62 -10.29
N ASP A 139 -7.41 3.71 -10.52
CA ASP A 139 -7.77 4.20 -11.84
C ASP A 139 -7.74 5.74 -11.83
N PHE A 140 -6.94 6.33 -12.73
CA PHE A 140 -6.79 7.78 -12.84
C PHE A 140 -8.03 8.44 -13.46
N ASP A 141 -8.66 7.80 -14.45
CA ASP A 141 -9.83 8.36 -15.15
C ASP A 141 -11.06 8.41 -14.23
N ALA A 142 -11.16 7.42 -13.30
CA ALA A 142 -12.20 7.40 -12.28
C ALA A 142 -11.91 8.37 -11.12
N ASN A 143 -10.64 8.57 -10.76
CA ASN A 143 -10.24 9.43 -9.64
C ASN A 143 -8.79 9.92 -9.80
N GLU A 144 -8.64 11.21 -10.14
CA GLU A 144 -7.34 11.88 -10.31
C GLU A 144 -6.60 12.12 -8.98
N PHE A 145 -7.21 11.83 -7.83
CA PHE A 145 -6.59 12.04 -6.51
C PHE A 145 -5.39 11.12 -6.30
N ASN A 146 -4.19 11.72 -6.32
CA ASN A 146 -2.94 11.00 -6.13
C ASN A 146 -2.60 10.85 -4.64
N ARG A 147 -2.82 9.66 -4.09
CA ARG A 147 -2.62 9.37 -2.67
C ARG A 147 -1.17 9.42 -2.23
N ALA A 148 -0.21 9.32 -3.14
CA ALA A 148 1.21 9.45 -2.82
C ALA A 148 1.58 10.85 -2.35
N PHE A 149 0.93 11.89 -2.93
CA PHE A 149 1.20 13.31 -2.65
C PHE A 149 0.09 14.01 -1.88
N GLN A 150 -1.16 13.58 -2.04
CA GLN A 150 -2.32 14.34 -1.57
C GLN A 150 -2.99 13.71 -0.35
N ALA A 151 -2.74 12.42 -0.08
CA ALA A 151 -3.28 11.76 1.09
C ALA A 151 -2.33 11.89 2.28
N CYS A 152 -2.70 12.70 3.26
CA CYS A 152 -2.04 12.71 4.55
C CYS A 152 -2.43 11.45 5.34
N ARG A 153 -1.46 10.61 5.72
CA ARG A 153 -1.68 9.33 6.41
C ARG A 153 -0.77 9.18 7.61
N GLN A 154 -1.28 8.53 8.65
CA GLN A 154 -0.50 8.23 9.85
C GLN A 154 0.61 7.22 9.48
N PRO A 155 1.89 7.57 9.66
CA PRO A 155 3.00 6.69 9.32
C PRO A 155 3.16 5.51 10.30
N GLY A 156 2.59 5.61 11.49
CA GLY A 156 2.78 4.62 12.53
C GLY A 156 4.26 4.44 12.87
N SER A 157 4.70 3.20 13.07
CA SER A 157 6.08 2.88 13.44
C SER A 157 7.13 3.30 12.42
N SER A 158 6.76 3.63 11.18
CA SER A 158 7.71 4.21 10.23
C SER A 158 8.15 5.63 10.59
N PHE A 159 7.54 6.26 11.59
CA PHE A 159 7.99 7.54 12.14
C PHE A 159 9.16 7.38 13.16
N LYS A 160 9.35 6.21 13.75
CA LYS A 160 10.37 5.98 14.79
C LYS A 160 11.82 6.29 14.37
N PRO A 161 12.27 5.98 13.14
CA PRO A 161 13.60 6.42 12.70
C PRO A 161 13.82 7.93 12.79
N LEU A 162 12.77 8.74 12.56
CA LEU A 162 12.86 10.19 12.70
C LEU A 162 13.04 10.58 14.17
N VAL A 163 12.36 9.88 15.09
CA VAL A 163 12.50 10.11 16.55
C VAL A 163 13.91 9.83 17.01
N TYR A 164 14.46 8.67 16.63
CA TYR A 164 15.81 8.29 17.01
C TYR A 164 16.89 9.16 16.34
N SER A 165 16.68 9.57 15.09
CA SER A 165 17.61 10.50 14.42
C SER A 165 17.63 11.87 15.11
N ALA A 166 16.50 12.35 15.62
CA ALA A 166 16.45 13.56 16.42
C ALA A 166 17.26 13.43 17.72
N ALA A 167 17.17 12.30 18.42
CA ALA A 167 17.94 12.07 19.62
C ALA A 167 19.44 12.00 19.35
N ILE A 168 19.85 11.37 18.25
CA ILE A 168 21.26 11.34 17.82
C ILE A 168 21.75 12.76 17.53
N GLU A 169 20.99 13.55 16.78
CA GLU A 169 21.38 14.90 16.37
C GLU A 169 21.32 15.93 17.52
N LYS A 170 20.29 15.89 18.36
CA LYS A 170 20.02 16.94 19.34
C LYS A 170 20.55 16.63 20.75
N LEU A 171 20.69 15.35 21.10
CA LEU A 171 21.08 14.89 22.42
C LEU A 171 22.44 14.18 22.41
N GLU A 172 23.11 14.13 21.25
CA GLU A 172 24.37 13.42 21.06
C GLU A 172 24.30 11.93 21.46
N TRP A 173 23.10 11.34 21.34
CA TRP A 173 22.91 9.93 21.58
C TRP A 173 23.59 9.09 20.49
N THR A 174 23.86 7.86 20.82
CA THR A 174 24.45 6.90 19.88
C THR A 174 23.55 5.67 19.76
N GLU A 175 23.82 4.81 18.82
CA GLU A 175 23.15 3.51 18.69
C GLU A 175 23.29 2.62 19.94
N ALA A 176 24.32 2.87 20.75
CA ALA A 176 24.61 2.18 22.00
C ALA A 176 24.00 2.86 23.25
N THR A 177 23.31 3.99 23.09
CA THR A 177 22.62 4.64 24.20
C THR A 177 21.59 3.72 24.79
N VAL A 178 21.60 3.56 26.11
CA VAL A 178 20.66 2.72 26.86
C VAL A 178 19.39 3.50 27.14
N ILE A 179 18.25 2.89 26.83
CA ILE A 179 16.91 3.39 27.10
C ILE A 179 16.19 2.37 27.96
N VAL A 180 15.56 2.80 29.04
CA VAL A 180 14.84 1.88 29.93
C VAL A 180 13.46 1.58 29.38
N ASP A 181 13.22 0.35 28.93
CA ASP A 181 11.90 -0.14 28.53
C ASP A 181 11.12 -0.59 29.78
N SER A 182 10.37 0.34 30.35
CA SER A 182 9.54 0.13 31.55
C SER A 182 8.24 0.91 31.44
N PRO A 183 7.18 0.53 32.13
CA PRO A 183 5.89 1.22 32.08
C PRO A 183 6.02 2.73 32.23
N ILE A 184 5.27 3.46 31.43
CA ILE A 184 5.15 4.90 31.53
C ILE A 184 3.66 5.27 31.53
N VAL A 185 3.31 6.26 32.34
CA VAL A 185 1.97 6.85 32.38
C VAL A 185 2.16 8.33 32.18
N TYR A 186 1.47 8.88 31.23
CA TYR A 186 1.41 10.32 31.00
C TYR A 186 0.00 10.82 31.34
N ASP A 187 -0.09 11.73 32.28
CA ASP A 187 -1.33 12.43 32.61
C ASP A 187 -1.38 13.71 31.77
N ASP A 188 -2.35 13.79 30.84
CA ASP A 188 -2.60 15.01 30.07
C ASP A 188 -3.32 16.03 30.99
N PRO A 189 -2.67 17.16 31.33
CA PRO A 189 -3.25 18.14 32.25
C PRO A 189 -4.49 18.85 31.69
N GLU A 190 -4.61 18.94 30.35
CA GLU A 190 -5.67 19.68 29.68
C GLU A 190 -6.95 18.83 29.52
N ASN A 191 -6.80 17.53 29.24
CA ASN A 191 -7.94 16.66 28.92
C ASN A 191 -8.28 15.64 30.02
N GLN A 192 -7.59 15.61 31.14
CA GLN A 192 -7.72 14.62 32.22
C GLN A 192 -7.60 13.17 31.75
N ASN A 193 -7.01 12.94 30.58
CA ASN A 193 -6.82 11.62 30.02
C ASN A 193 -5.47 11.06 30.44
N ARG A 194 -5.49 9.81 30.91
CA ARG A 194 -4.29 9.01 31.19
C ARG A 194 -3.91 8.21 29.97
N TRP A 195 -2.76 8.56 29.38
CA TRP A 195 -2.21 7.76 28.30
C TRP A 195 -1.18 6.77 28.81
N LYS A 196 -1.39 5.48 28.53
CA LYS A 196 -0.52 4.38 28.93
C LYS A 196 -0.11 3.59 27.68
N PRO A 197 0.94 4.02 26.98
CA PRO A 197 1.43 3.24 25.85
C PRO A 197 1.96 1.88 26.34
N ALA A 198 1.85 0.87 25.46
CA ALA A 198 2.40 -0.46 25.68
C ALA A 198 3.23 -0.90 24.48
N ASN A 199 4.16 -1.82 24.68
CA ASN A 199 4.79 -2.54 23.59
C ASN A 199 3.78 -3.51 22.95
N TYR A 200 4.01 -3.87 21.68
CA TYR A 200 3.13 -4.83 20.99
C TYR A 200 3.13 -6.22 21.65
N SER A 201 4.26 -6.60 22.25
CA SER A 201 4.42 -7.85 23.03
C SER A 201 3.73 -7.83 24.41
N GLU A 202 3.27 -6.65 24.86
CA GLU A 202 2.78 -6.40 26.22
C GLU A 202 3.82 -6.66 27.33
N GLU A 203 5.09 -6.87 26.96
CA GLU A 203 6.21 -7.12 27.87
C GLU A 203 7.16 -5.94 27.90
N PHE A 204 7.94 -5.84 29.00
CA PHE A 204 8.98 -4.84 29.20
C PHE A 204 10.33 -5.56 29.38
N GLN A 205 11.37 -5.05 28.71
CA GLN A 205 12.69 -5.69 28.67
C GLN A 205 13.71 -5.02 29.58
N GLY A 206 13.37 -3.94 30.28
CA GLY A 206 14.33 -3.18 31.08
C GLY A 206 15.30 -2.37 30.21
N ASP A 207 16.60 -2.46 30.49
CA ASP A 207 17.63 -1.73 29.77
C ASP A 207 17.82 -2.28 28.35
N VAL A 208 17.55 -1.45 27.35
CA VAL A 208 17.73 -1.81 25.93
C VAL A 208 18.56 -0.74 25.21
N LEU A 209 19.35 -1.14 24.23
CA LEU A 209 20.09 -0.23 23.38
C LEU A 209 19.13 0.46 22.40
N LEU A 210 19.40 1.71 22.03
CA LEU A 210 18.67 2.46 21.00
C LEU A 210 18.53 1.61 19.72
N ARG A 211 19.61 0.99 19.25
CA ARG A 211 19.61 0.10 18.09
C ARG A 211 18.61 -1.05 18.24
N THR A 212 18.62 -1.72 19.40
CA THR A 212 17.70 -2.81 19.69
C THR A 212 16.25 -2.35 19.69
N ALA A 213 15.99 -1.19 20.29
CA ALA A 213 14.66 -0.59 20.35
C ALA A 213 14.12 -0.24 18.95
N LEU A 214 14.97 0.28 18.05
CA LEU A 214 14.59 0.58 16.68
C LEU A 214 14.34 -0.70 15.87
N VAL A 215 15.25 -1.67 15.91
CA VAL A 215 15.17 -2.93 15.15
C VAL A 215 13.91 -3.71 15.52
N ASN A 216 13.56 -3.76 16.82
CA ASN A 216 12.35 -4.45 17.31
C ASN A 216 11.11 -3.56 17.31
N SER A 217 11.23 -2.33 16.81
CA SER A 217 10.11 -1.36 16.73
C SER A 217 9.40 -1.17 18.08
N MET A 218 10.16 -1.12 19.18
CA MET A 218 9.61 -0.99 20.53
C MET A 218 8.91 0.36 20.72
N ASN A 219 7.75 0.35 21.36
CA ASN A 219 6.95 1.57 21.54
C ASN A 219 7.45 2.42 22.69
N ILE A 220 7.68 1.83 23.84
CA ILE A 220 8.06 2.58 25.06
C ILE A 220 9.39 3.30 24.91
N PRO A 221 10.46 2.66 24.40
CA PRO A 221 11.70 3.37 24.13
C PRO A 221 11.53 4.53 23.15
N ALA A 222 10.70 4.38 22.11
CA ALA A 222 10.43 5.48 21.16
C ALA A 222 9.72 6.65 21.83
N VAL A 223 8.72 6.41 22.67
CA VAL A 223 8.03 7.43 23.45
C VAL A 223 8.98 8.15 24.41
N LYS A 224 9.80 7.41 25.16
CA LYS A 224 10.79 8.00 26.08
C LYS A 224 11.83 8.84 25.34
N THR A 225 12.29 8.38 24.18
CA THR A 225 13.20 9.15 23.32
C THR A 225 12.54 10.44 22.84
N PHE A 226 11.30 10.37 22.38
CA PHE A 226 10.53 11.54 21.95
C PHE A 226 10.36 12.56 23.09
N ILE A 227 10.06 12.10 24.31
CA ILE A 227 9.97 12.96 25.51
C ILE A 227 11.32 13.61 25.81
N ALA A 228 12.41 12.86 25.71
CA ALA A 228 13.75 13.39 25.97
C ALA A 228 14.15 14.47 24.95
N VAL A 229 13.81 14.30 23.69
CA VAL A 229 14.03 15.31 22.63
C VAL A 229 13.11 16.53 22.84
N GLY A 230 11.86 16.27 23.19
CA GLY A 230 10.83 17.31 23.36
C GLY A 230 10.06 17.63 22.09
N ILE A 231 8.76 17.96 22.27
CA ILE A 231 7.80 18.16 21.16
C ILE A 231 8.26 19.24 20.17
N LYS A 232 8.76 20.38 20.68
CA LYS A 232 9.19 21.51 19.84
C LYS A 232 10.38 21.15 18.95
N GLU A 233 11.37 20.48 19.52
CA GLU A 233 12.56 20.03 18.79
C GLU A 233 12.19 18.94 17.77
N MET A 234 11.32 18.01 18.12
CA MET A 234 10.81 17.02 17.17
C MET A 234 10.07 17.66 16.01
N SER A 235 9.21 18.65 16.27
CA SER A 235 8.51 19.40 15.22
C SER A 235 9.48 20.14 14.29
N SER A 236 10.49 20.79 14.87
CA SER A 236 11.54 21.46 14.10
C SER A 236 12.34 20.47 13.26
N TRP A 237 12.73 19.35 13.86
CA TRP A 237 13.49 18.29 13.19
C TRP A 237 12.71 17.66 12.03
N SER A 238 11.43 17.35 12.21
CA SER A 238 10.57 16.81 11.17
C SER A 238 10.50 17.73 9.96
N LYS A 239 10.41 19.05 10.17
CA LYS A 239 10.45 20.03 9.08
C LYS A 239 11.82 20.09 8.38
N GLN A 240 12.92 20.03 9.15
CA GLN A 240 14.28 20.00 8.59
C GLN A 240 14.50 18.75 7.73
N LEU A 241 13.91 17.62 8.09
CA LEU A 241 13.94 16.40 7.29
C LEU A 241 13.10 16.48 6.01
N GLY A 242 12.18 17.46 5.90
CA GLY A 242 11.38 17.69 4.69
C GLY A 242 9.90 17.34 4.83
N LEU A 243 9.38 17.10 6.04
CA LEU A 243 7.95 16.92 6.24
C LEU A 243 7.25 18.27 6.28
N SER A 244 6.23 18.47 5.44
CA SER A 244 5.47 19.73 5.35
C SER A 244 4.30 19.80 6.32
N THR A 245 3.83 18.66 6.80
CA THR A 245 2.66 18.58 7.68
C THR A 245 2.99 19.04 9.10
N LYS A 246 1.98 19.64 9.77
CA LYS A 246 2.13 20.01 11.19
C LYS A 246 2.05 18.74 12.05
N MET A 247 3.08 18.53 12.86
CA MET A 247 3.06 17.46 13.86
C MET A 247 2.11 17.84 15.02
N ASN A 248 1.34 16.86 15.51
CA ASN A 248 0.51 17.03 16.70
C ASN A 248 1.40 17.27 17.93
N GLU A 249 0.97 18.18 18.80
CA GLU A 249 1.74 18.55 19.99
C GLU A 249 1.43 17.62 21.19
N ASP A 250 1.44 16.31 20.91
CA ASP A 250 1.23 15.24 21.89
C ASP A 250 2.26 14.11 21.74
N PHE A 251 2.41 13.29 22.78
CA PHE A 251 3.40 12.22 22.81
C PHE A 251 3.02 10.99 21.96
N SER A 252 1.77 10.90 21.51
CA SER A 252 1.39 9.82 20.58
C SER A 252 2.07 9.99 19.21
N SER A 253 2.53 11.20 18.90
CA SER A 253 3.35 11.50 17.70
C SER A 253 4.65 10.69 17.65
N ALA A 254 5.18 10.25 18.80
CA ALA A 254 6.30 9.30 18.85
C ALA A 254 6.01 7.97 18.14
N LEU A 255 4.75 7.60 18.08
CA LEU A 255 4.27 6.37 17.44
C LEU A 255 3.64 6.62 16.07
N GLY A 256 3.83 7.84 15.53
CA GLY A 256 3.35 8.21 14.21
C GLY A 256 1.84 8.45 14.12
N SER A 257 1.23 9.05 15.15
CA SER A 257 -0.18 9.49 15.10
C SER A 257 -0.38 10.73 14.23
N SER A 258 0.64 11.58 14.10
CA SER A 258 0.61 12.73 13.18
C SER A 258 0.69 12.25 11.74
N CYS A 259 -0.15 12.80 10.86
CA CYS A 259 -0.14 12.37 9.48
C CYS A 259 1.01 13.02 8.67
N VAL A 260 1.50 12.29 7.67
CA VAL A 260 2.51 12.72 6.71
C VAL A 260 2.10 12.31 5.29
N TYR A 261 2.65 12.97 4.28
CA TYR A 261 2.49 12.52 2.90
C TYR A 261 3.46 11.37 2.60
N PRO A 262 3.01 10.27 2.00
CA PRO A 262 3.86 9.12 1.69
C PRO A 262 5.13 9.48 0.92
N PHE A 263 5.01 10.36 -0.07
CA PHE A 263 6.15 10.83 -0.87
C PHE A 263 7.23 11.51 -0.01
N GLU A 264 6.84 12.40 0.91
CA GLU A 264 7.77 13.10 1.79
C GLU A 264 8.49 12.12 2.72
N LEU A 265 7.77 11.13 3.26
CA LEU A 265 8.38 10.11 4.11
C LEU A 265 9.43 9.28 3.35
N VAL A 266 9.16 8.90 2.09
CA VAL A 266 10.14 8.20 1.24
C VAL A 266 11.37 9.06 0.98
N GLN A 267 11.20 10.37 0.79
CA GLN A 267 12.34 11.30 0.66
C GLN A 267 13.19 11.35 1.94
N VAL A 268 12.56 11.39 3.12
CA VAL A 268 13.29 11.34 4.40
C VAL A 268 14.14 10.07 4.51
N TYR A 269 13.56 8.93 4.16
CA TYR A 269 14.32 7.66 4.17
C TYR A 269 15.46 7.65 3.12
N SER A 270 15.26 8.29 1.98
CA SER A 270 16.32 8.48 0.98
C SER A 270 17.46 9.35 1.52
N ASN A 271 17.15 10.37 2.34
CA ASN A 271 18.17 11.20 3.00
C ASN A 271 19.00 10.38 4.00
N PHE A 272 18.37 9.49 4.78
CA PHE A 272 19.11 8.58 5.67
C PHE A 272 20.04 7.65 4.89
N ASN A 273 19.59 7.10 3.75
CA ASN A 273 20.44 6.25 2.90
C ASN A 273 21.66 6.99 2.37
N ARG A 274 21.56 8.31 2.15
CA ARG A 274 22.66 9.18 1.73
C ARG A 274 23.42 9.83 2.89
N PHE A 275 23.43 9.21 4.06
CA PHE A 275 24.16 9.71 5.23
C PHE A 275 23.76 11.15 5.64
N GLY A 276 22.46 11.49 5.48
CA GLY A 276 21.91 12.80 5.83
C GLY A 276 21.96 13.84 4.72
N VAL A 277 22.50 13.54 3.55
CA VAL A 277 22.51 14.49 2.43
C VAL A 277 21.11 14.59 1.82
N SER A 278 20.49 15.77 1.99
CA SER A 278 19.19 16.07 1.39
C SER A 278 19.33 16.52 -0.06
N ARG A 279 18.52 15.95 -0.94
CA ARG A 279 18.42 16.34 -2.35
C ARG A 279 16.95 16.32 -2.79
N PRO A 280 16.54 17.20 -3.71
CA PRO A 280 15.21 17.15 -4.29
C PRO A 280 15.04 15.88 -5.12
N THR A 281 13.82 15.35 -5.17
CA THR A 281 13.48 14.23 -6.07
C THR A 281 13.11 14.78 -7.43
N TYR A 282 13.70 14.21 -8.48
CA TYR A 282 13.44 14.57 -9.86
C TYR A 282 12.45 13.60 -10.50
N PHE A 283 11.43 14.16 -11.13
CA PHE A 283 10.42 13.43 -11.91
C PHE A 283 10.77 13.41 -13.38
N ILE A 284 11.48 14.44 -13.82
CA ILE A 284 11.93 14.64 -15.20
C ILE A 284 13.45 14.63 -15.17
N ARG A 285 14.04 13.67 -15.87
CA ARG A 285 15.49 13.50 -15.92
C ARG A 285 16.13 14.49 -16.88
N LYS A 286 15.50 14.70 -18.05
CA LYS A 286 16.01 15.58 -19.11
C LYS A 286 14.87 16.09 -19.96
N ILE A 287 14.94 17.34 -20.41
CA ILE A 287 14.06 17.95 -21.39
C ILE A 287 14.88 18.36 -22.60
N GLU A 288 14.49 17.93 -23.78
CA GLU A 288 15.08 18.31 -25.04
C GLU A 288 14.04 18.97 -25.96
N ASP A 289 14.45 19.96 -26.73
CA ASP A 289 13.59 20.54 -27.76
C ASP A 289 13.49 19.60 -28.99
N ARG A 290 12.61 19.95 -29.94
CA ARG A 290 12.43 19.17 -31.17
C ARG A 290 13.68 19.07 -32.05
N PHE A 291 14.73 19.84 -31.77
CA PHE A 291 16.00 19.84 -32.50
C PHE A 291 17.12 19.11 -31.73
N GLY A 292 16.78 18.45 -30.59
CA GLY A 292 17.76 17.75 -29.78
C GLY A 292 18.59 18.65 -28.86
N ARG A 293 18.25 19.93 -28.72
CA ARG A 293 18.96 20.83 -27.81
C ARG A 293 18.40 20.61 -26.38
N THR A 294 19.30 20.40 -25.44
CA THR A 294 18.96 20.26 -24.03
C THR A 294 18.40 21.57 -23.48
N VAL A 295 17.19 21.53 -22.94
CA VAL A 295 16.52 22.64 -22.26
C VAL A 295 16.75 22.57 -20.77
N GLU A 296 16.67 21.36 -20.20
CA GLU A 296 16.87 21.07 -18.78
C GLU A 296 17.54 19.70 -18.64
N ASP A 297 18.49 19.58 -17.71
CA ASP A 297 19.25 18.35 -17.49
C ASP A 297 19.53 18.14 -16.00
N HIS A 298 19.05 17.03 -15.46
CA HIS A 298 19.24 16.58 -14.08
C HIS A 298 20.12 15.33 -14.01
N THR A 299 20.82 14.95 -15.08
CA THR A 299 21.65 13.73 -15.16
C THR A 299 22.96 13.84 -14.41
N ALA A 300 23.30 15.00 -13.83
CA ALA A 300 24.54 15.22 -13.07
C ALA A 300 24.75 14.25 -11.88
N TYR A 301 23.72 13.48 -11.49
CA TYR A 301 23.76 12.51 -10.39
C TYR A 301 23.68 11.06 -10.88
N ASP A 302 23.87 10.83 -12.18
CA ASP A 302 23.81 9.47 -12.77
C ASP A 302 25.11 8.67 -12.55
N ASP A 303 26.19 9.32 -12.20
CA ASP A 303 27.53 8.74 -11.96
C ASP A 303 27.76 8.38 -10.48
#